data_c0113a3354709f23e04c6dec1584853d
#
_entry.id   c0113a3354709f23e04c6dec1584853d
#
_cell.length_a   1.000
_cell.length_b   1.000
_cell.length_c   1.000
_cell.angle_alpha   90.00
_cell.angle_beta   90.00
_cell.angle_gamma   90.00
#
_symmetry.space_group_name_H-M   'P 1'
#
loop_
_entity.id
_entity.type
_entity.pdbx_description
1 polymer ?
#
loop_
_entity_poly.entity_id
_entity_poly.type
_entity_poly.pdbx_seq_one_letter_code
_entity_poly.pdbx_strand_id
1 'polypeptide(L)'
;MDGIKGRGQVVVIAATNRPNTLDPALSRFGRFDREIDIGVPDEVGRMEILRIHTKNMKLAPDVDLADQAKSTHGFVGADLAQLCTEAALQCIREKMDIIDIEDDTIDAEVLDAMAVTQEHFRFAQGSTNPSSLRETVVEIPDVTWDDIGGLEDVKKNLQEMILYPIDHPEKFHKFGMSPSKGVLFYGPPGCGKTLLAKAVANECSSNFVSIKGPELLTMWFGESEANVRDVFDKARAAAPCVLFFDELDSVGIARGGGGGGGDAGGASDRVLNQLLTEMDGVGSKKNLFFIGATNRPDILDEALIRPGRLDQLIYIPLPDKPSRVNVLKAVTRKSPIADNISYDFLAELTEGFTGADITECAQRATKAAIRESIEAEEQRKALMKD
;
A
#
# COMPACT_ATOMS: atom_id res chain seq x y z
N MET A 1 20.25 -25.87 -27.06
CA MET A 1 19.42 -26.84 -26.31
C MET A 1 19.02 -28.00 -27.21
N ASP A 2 18.50 -27.78 -28.40
CA ASP A 2 18.09 -28.86 -29.34
C ASP A 2 19.22 -29.72 -29.85
N GLY A 3 20.48 -29.30 -29.73
CA GLY A 3 21.67 -30.10 -30.10
C GLY A 3 22.16 -31.08 -29.02
N ILE A 4 21.60 -31.04 -27.81
CA ILE A 4 21.93 -31.93 -26.71
C ILE A 4 21.08 -33.22 -26.89
N LYS A 5 21.42 -34.00 -27.87
CA LYS A 5 20.74 -35.31 -28.11
C LYS A 5 21.19 -36.32 -27.06
N GLY A 6 20.28 -36.54 -26.12
CA GLY A 6 20.14 -37.74 -25.31
C GLY A 6 21.34 -38.20 -24.48
N ARG A 7 21.13 -38.41 -23.20
CA ARG A 7 21.95 -39.18 -22.25
C ARG A 7 23.15 -38.47 -21.60
N GLY A 8 23.30 -37.18 -21.70
CA GLY A 8 24.14 -36.45 -20.74
C GLY A 8 23.35 -36.20 -19.45
N GLN A 9 23.93 -36.46 -18.29
CA GLN A 9 23.37 -36.05 -16.99
C GLN A 9 23.51 -34.52 -16.80
N VAL A 10 23.00 -33.74 -17.78
CA VAL A 10 23.07 -32.29 -17.76
C VAL A 10 21.67 -31.73 -17.49
N VAL A 11 21.52 -31.01 -16.40
CA VAL A 11 20.31 -30.24 -16.06
C VAL A 11 20.60 -28.78 -16.35
N VAL A 12 19.73 -28.12 -17.11
CA VAL A 12 19.83 -26.68 -17.40
C VAL A 12 18.80 -25.95 -16.59
N ILE A 13 19.27 -25.02 -15.76
CA ILE A 13 18.43 -24.15 -14.92
C ILE A 13 18.68 -22.73 -15.39
N ALA A 14 17.61 -22.00 -15.69
CA ALA A 14 17.65 -20.57 -16.00
C ALA A 14 16.85 -19.78 -14.98
N ALA A 15 17.26 -18.56 -14.68
CA ALA A 15 16.54 -17.64 -13.82
C ALA A 15 16.28 -16.34 -14.57
N THR A 16 15.10 -15.78 -14.41
CA THR A 16 14.70 -14.49 -14.96
C THR A 16 13.73 -13.80 -14.02
N ASN A 17 13.80 -12.48 -13.97
CA ASN A 17 12.80 -11.66 -13.26
C ASN A 17 11.61 -11.29 -14.17
N ARG A 18 11.71 -11.58 -15.49
CA ARG A 18 10.68 -11.20 -16.47
C ARG A 18 10.31 -12.43 -17.33
N PRO A 19 9.47 -13.35 -16.82
CA PRO A 19 9.06 -14.52 -17.58
C PRO A 19 8.31 -14.17 -18.87
N ASN A 20 7.49 -13.10 -18.82
CA ASN A 20 6.65 -12.67 -19.95
C ASN A 20 7.43 -12.08 -21.15
N THR A 21 8.70 -11.69 -20.96
CA THR A 21 9.57 -11.19 -22.05
C THR A 21 10.37 -12.26 -22.75
N LEU A 22 10.32 -13.50 -22.25
CA LEU A 22 11.01 -14.63 -22.87
C LEU A 22 10.31 -15.05 -24.16
N ASP A 23 11.12 -15.37 -25.17
CA ASP A 23 10.60 -15.94 -26.42
C ASP A 23 9.85 -17.26 -26.12
N PRO A 24 8.59 -17.41 -26.54
CA PRO A 24 7.81 -18.64 -26.37
C PRO A 24 8.51 -19.89 -26.91
N ALA A 25 9.48 -19.72 -27.81
CA ALA A 25 10.30 -20.81 -28.30
C ALA A 25 11.20 -21.43 -27.22
N LEU A 26 11.53 -20.73 -26.13
CA LEU A 26 12.32 -21.23 -25.01
C LEU A 26 11.51 -22.11 -24.07
N SER A 27 10.21 -21.85 -23.91
CA SER A 27 9.28 -22.57 -23.00
C SER A 27 8.63 -23.79 -23.66
N ARG A 28 9.21 -24.32 -24.77
CA ARG A 28 8.72 -25.53 -25.45
C ARG A 28 9.23 -26.79 -24.79
N PHE A 29 8.47 -27.91 -24.94
CA PHE A 29 8.87 -29.22 -24.50
C PHE A 29 10.28 -29.59 -25.00
N GLY A 30 11.12 -30.08 -24.07
CA GLY A 30 12.51 -30.42 -24.33
C GLY A 30 13.51 -29.27 -24.18
N ARG A 31 13.05 -28.08 -23.78
CA ARG A 31 13.87 -26.92 -23.43
C ARG A 31 13.57 -26.55 -21.97
N PHE A 32 13.01 -25.36 -21.70
CA PHE A 32 12.52 -24.98 -20.36
C PHE A 32 11.03 -25.30 -20.27
N ASP A 33 10.73 -26.56 -20.03
CA ASP A 33 9.35 -27.07 -19.96
C ASP A 33 8.71 -26.99 -18.57
N ARG A 34 9.49 -26.60 -17.57
CA ARG A 34 9.00 -26.40 -16.21
C ARG A 34 9.36 -25.00 -15.73
N GLU A 35 8.35 -24.26 -15.40
CA GLU A 35 8.44 -22.95 -14.80
C GLU A 35 8.15 -23.09 -13.30
N ILE A 36 9.03 -22.54 -12.48
CA ILE A 36 8.89 -22.51 -11.02
C ILE A 36 8.88 -21.04 -10.61
N ASP A 37 7.74 -20.60 -10.18
CA ASP A 37 7.56 -19.24 -9.66
C ASP A 37 8.06 -19.17 -8.22
N ILE A 38 9.03 -18.28 -7.97
CA ILE A 38 9.56 -17.97 -6.63
C ILE A 38 9.02 -16.60 -6.24
N GLY A 39 7.86 -16.61 -5.59
CA GLY A 39 7.19 -15.39 -5.12
C GLY A 39 7.85 -14.76 -3.91
N VAL A 40 7.26 -13.64 -3.45
CA VAL A 40 7.64 -12.97 -2.19
C VAL A 40 7.36 -13.93 -1.02
N PRO A 41 8.27 -14.06 -0.04
CA PRO A 41 8.11 -14.98 1.08
C PRO A 41 6.94 -14.58 1.98
N ASP A 42 6.17 -15.57 2.44
CA ASP A 42 5.14 -15.42 3.47
C ASP A 42 5.77 -15.18 4.86
N GLU A 43 4.96 -14.98 5.89
CA GLU A 43 5.44 -14.72 7.25
C GLU A 43 6.37 -15.82 7.77
N VAL A 44 6.02 -17.08 7.50
CA VAL A 44 6.83 -18.24 7.93
C VAL A 44 8.16 -18.26 7.19
N GLY A 45 8.12 -18.03 5.87
CA GLY A 45 9.33 -17.94 5.03
C GLY A 45 10.23 -16.79 5.45
N ARG A 46 9.67 -15.61 5.76
CA ARG A 46 10.46 -14.47 6.27
C ARG A 46 11.13 -14.79 7.60
N MET A 47 10.41 -15.45 8.50
CA MET A 47 10.99 -15.87 9.78
C MET A 47 12.15 -16.86 9.58
N GLU A 48 12.04 -17.80 8.65
CA GLU A 48 13.13 -18.73 8.33
C GLU A 48 14.33 -18.01 7.73
N ILE A 49 14.11 -17.07 6.80
CA ILE A 49 15.17 -16.25 6.20
C ILE A 49 15.86 -15.41 7.27
N LEU A 50 15.12 -14.76 8.17
CA LEU A 50 15.70 -14.01 9.29
C LEU A 50 16.56 -14.91 10.18
N ARG A 51 16.11 -16.12 10.51
CA ARG A 51 16.92 -17.09 11.27
C ARG A 51 18.23 -17.46 10.58
N ILE A 52 18.23 -17.58 9.26
CA ILE A 52 19.45 -17.87 8.49
C ILE A 52 20.43 -16.70 8.61
N HIS A 53 19.97 -15.47 8.37
CA HIS A 53 20.85 -14.28 8.40
C HIS A 53 21.29 -13.89 9.82
N THR A 54 20.50 -14.18 10.85
CA THR A 54 20.85 -13.90 12.25
C THR A 54 21.65 -15.02 12.92
N LYS A 55 21.86 -16.16 12.25
CA LYS A 55 22.54 -17.34 12.82
C LYS A 55 23.93 -17.01 13.39
N ASN A 56 24.67 -16.12 12.74
CA ASN A 56 26.02 -15.72 13.14
C ASN A 56 26.06 -14.40 13.92
N MET A 57 24.90 -13.83 14.23
CA MET A 57 24.76 -12.58 14.96
C MET A 57 24.47 -12.87 16.43
N LYS A 58 25.05 -12.07 17.32
CA LYS A 58 24.75 -12.13 18.76
C LYS A 58 23.50 -11.28 18.99
N LEU A 59 22.38 -11.94 19.21
CA LEU A 59 21.08 -11.30 19.49
C LEU A 59 20.89 -11.15 21.00
N ALA A 60 20.31 -10.04 21.42
CA ALA A 60 19.83 -9.86 22.78
C ALA A 60 18.56 -10.70 23.02
N PRO A 61 18.30 -11.09 24.28
CA PRO A 61 17.14 -11.94 24.60
C PRO A 61 15.77 -11.27 24.40
N ASP A 62 15.74 -9.96 24.15
CA ASP A 62 14.55 -9.16 23.87
C ASP A 62 14.11 -9.20 22.39
N VAL A 63 14.94 -9.77 21.49
CA VAL A 63 14.64 -9.82 20.06
C VAL A 63 13.68 -10.94 19.74
N ASP A 64 12.48 -10.58 19.27
CA ASP A 64 11.50 -11.53 18.74
C ASP A 64 11.51 -11.50 17.19
N LEU A 65 12.07 -12.56 16.59
CA LEU A 65 12.11 -12.71 15.13
C LEU A 65 10.73 -12.95 14.51
N ALA A 66 9.75 -13.45 15.28
CA ALA A 66 8.40 -13.64 14.80
C ALA A 66 7.69 -12.29 14.63
N ASP A 67 7.88 -11.37 15.58
CA ASP A 67 7.38 -10.00 15.50
C ASP A 67 8.01 -9.25 14.32
N GLN A 68 9.33 -9.43 14.11
CA GLN A 68 10.02 -8.86 12.94
C GLN A 68 9.48 -9.43 11.61
N ALA A 69 9.18 -10.72 11.54
CA ALA A 69 8.61 -11.33 10.35
C ALA A 69 7.20 -10.81 10.04
N LYS A 70 6.40 -10.48 11.06
CA LYS A 70 5.09 -9.84 10.91
C LYS A 70 5.19 -8.43 10.37
N SER A 71 6.11 -7.65 10.90
CA SER A 71 6.25 -6.23 10.55
C SER A 71 6.95 -5.97 9.20
N THR A 72 7.61 -6.99 8.59
CA THR A 72 8.36 -6.88 7.33
C THR A 72 7.56 -7.37 6.12
N HIS A 73 6.32 -6.90 5.94
CA HIS A 73 5.52 -7.25 4.77
C HIS A 73 6.20 -6.79 3.47
N GLY A 74 6.15 -7.64 2.44
CA GLY A 74 6.70 -7.32 1.12
C GLY A 74 8.24 -7.35 1.02
N PHE A 75 8.95 -7.67 2.10
CA PHE A 75 10.40 -7.84 2.07
C PHE A 75 10.77 -9.15 1.38
N VAL A 76 11.71 -9.08 0.43
CA VAL A 76 12.35 -10.26 -0.17
C VAL A 76 13.59 -10.65 0.63
N GLY A 77 14.17 -11.82 0.29
CA GLY A 77 15.34 -12.32 1.01
C GLY A 77 16.51 -11.34 1.08
N ALA A 78 16.76 -10.57 0.02
CA ALA A 78 17.81 -9.53 -0.02
C ALA A 78 17.52 -8.38 0.94
N ASP A 79 16.26 -7.95 1.05
CA ASP A 79 15.87 -6.87 1.96
C ASP A 79 15.99 -7.30 3.43
N LEU A 80 15.64 -8.54 3.74
CA LEU A 80 15.80 -9.11 5.08
C LEU A 80 17.29 -9.25 5.46
N ALA A 81 18.14 -9.59 4.49
CA ALA A 81 19.59 -9.58 4.69
C ALA A 81 20.11 -8.16 4.96
N GLN A 82 19.66 -7.17 4.19
CA GLN A 82 19.99 -5.76 4.40
C GLN A 82 19.51 -5.26 5.76
N LEU A 83 18.27 -5.61 6.16
CA LEU A 83 17.71 -5.28 7.47
C LEU A 83 18.59 -5.79 8.61
N CYS A 84 19.03 -7.04 8.54
CA CYS A 84 19.95 -7.61 9.52
C CYS A 84 21.30 -6.89 9.55
N THR A 85 21.84 -6.53 8.38
CA THR A 85 23.10 -5.79 8.25
C THR A 85 22.98 -4.38 8.84
N GLU A 86 21.91 -3.64 8.55
CA GLU A 86 21.69 -2.30 9.11
C GLU A 86 21.49 -2.35 10.63
N ALA A 87 20.77 -3.34 11.15
CA ALA A 87 20.62 -3.53 12.59
C ALA A 87 21.98 -3.79 13.28
N ALA A 88 22.84 -4.58 12.66
CA ALA A 88 24.20 -4.82 13.15
C ALA A 88 25.07 -3.56 13.08
N LEU A 89 25.00 -2.81 11.98
CA LEU A 89 25.71 -1.55 11.82
C LEU A 89 25.26 -0.50 12.85
N GLN A 90 23.96 -0.43 13.14
CA GLN A 90 23.44 0.47 14.17
C GLN A 90 23.98 0.10 15.56
N CYS A 91 24.03 -1.19 15.90
CA CYS A 91 24.64 -1.66 17.13
C CYS A 91 26.13 -1.26 17.24
N ILE A 92 26.86 -1.33 16.12
CA ILE A 92 28.27 -0.90 16.08
C ILE A 92 28.37 0.62 16.24
N ARG A 93 27.53 1.41 15.54
CA ARG A 93 27.53 2.88 15.65
C ARG A 93 27.31 3.36 17.09
N GLU A 94 26.36 2.78 17.80
CA GLU A 94 26.09 3.14 19.20
C GLU A 94 27.24 2.81 20.15
N LYS A 95 28.06 1.83 19.80
CA LYS A 95 29.22 1.42 20.61
C LYS A 95 30.52 2.05 20.15
N MET A 96 30.54 2.74 18.99
CA MET A 96 31.78 3.41 18.50
C MET A 96 32.28 4.48 19.43
N ASP A 97 31.44 5.18 20.17
CA ASP A 97 31.81 6.19 21.14
C ASP A 97 32.55 5.61 22.37
N ILE A 98 32.42 4.28 22.58
CA ILE A 98 33.03 3.56 23.70
C ILE A 98 34.36 2.89 23.26
N ILE A 99 34.56 2.73 21.95
CA ILE A 99 35.74 2.11 21.38
C ILE A 99 36.82 3.23 21.17
N ASP A 100 37.90 3.18 21.92
CA ASP A 100 39.03 4.09 21.71
C ASP A 100 39.72 3.72 20.40
N ILE A 101 39.70 4.62 19.41
CA ILE A 101 40.24 4.39 18.06
C ILE A 101 41.77 4.37 18.04
N GLU A 102 42.39 4.83 19.15
CA GLU A 102 43.84 4.88 19.28
C GLU A 102 44.45 3.55 19.75
N ASP A 103 43.66 2.63 20.29
CA ASP A 103 44.12 1.30 20.69
C ASP A 103 43.93 0.26 19.57
N ASP A 104 45.01 -0.35 19.11
CA ASP A 104 45.03 -1.40 18.07
C ASP A 104 44.32 -2.70 18.48
N THR A 105 43.83 -2.82 19.72
CA THR A 105 43.15 -4.01 20.26
C THR A 105 41.82 -3.63 20.86
N ILE A 106 40.72 -4.13 20.25
CA ILE A 106 39.38 -4.00 20.83
C ILE A 106 39.29 -4.96 22.02
N ASP A 107 38.93 -4.43 23.20
CA ASP A 107 38.74 -5.24 24.41
C ASP A 107 37.72 -6.35 24.17
N ALA A 108 38.09 -7.58 24.52
CA ALA A 108 37.23 -8.76 24.38
C ALA A 108 35.91 -8.61 25.15
N GLU A 109 35.91 -7.85 26.27
CA GLU A 109 34.71 -7.58 27.08
C GLU A 109 33.71 -6.67 26.32
N VAL A 110 34.20 -5.72 25.53
CA VAL A 110 33.35 -4.84 24.68
C VAL A 110 32.73 -5.63 23.55
N LEU A 111 33.50 -6.52 22.91
CA LEU A 111 32.98 -7.43 21.86
C LEU A 111 31.97 -8.41 22.43
N ASP A 112 32.15 -8.88 23.66
CA ASP A 112 31.22 -9.77 24.32
C ASP A 112 29.94 -9.08 24.80
N ALA A 113 30.00 -7.78 25.05
CA ALA A 113 28.84 -6.97 25.43
C ALA A 113 28.02 -6.48 24.20
N MET A 114 28.55 -6.63 22.96
CA MET A 114 27.81 -6.28 21.76
C MET A 114 26.74 -7.32 21.46
N ALA A 115 25.48 -6.92 21.56
CA ALA A 115 24.32 -7.70 21.15
C ALA A 115 23.33 -6.80 20.42
N VAL A 116 22.75 -7.30 19.34
CA VAL A 116 21.73 -6.57 18.58
C VAL A 116 20.42 -6.65 19.34
N THR A 117 19.81 -5.50 19.63
CA THR A 117 18.53 -5.38 20.38
C THR A 117 17.35 -5.19 19.44
N GLN A 118 16.13 -5.28 20.00
CA GLN A 118 14.89 -5.00 19.26
C GLN A 118 14.84 -3.55 18.74
N GLU A 119 15.45 -2.59 19.42
CA GLU A 119 15.51 -1.19 19.00
C GLU A 119 16.35 -1.00 17.74
N HIS A 120 17.46 -1.71 17.62
CA HIS A 120 18.28 -1.69 16.40
C HIS A 120 17.49 -2.20 15.19
N PHE A 121 16.69 -3.25 15.36
CA PHE A 121 15.81 -3.74 14.29
C PHE A 121 14.72 -2.74 13.91
N ARG A 122 14.11 -2.06 14.87
CA ARG A 122 13.12 -1.00 14.59
C ARG A 122 13.74 0.17 13.84
N PHE A 123 14.93 0.59 14.22
CA PHE A 123 15.67 1.64 13.51
C PHE A 123 15.98 1.21 12.06
N ALA A 124 16.52 -0.01 11.89
CA ALA A 124 16.86 -0.57 10.60
C ALA A 124 15.60 -0.69 9.69
N GLN A 125 14.45 -1.06 10.24
CA GLN A 125 13.18 -1.14 9.54
C GLN A 125 12.72 0.24 9.02
N GLY A 126 12.91 1.30 9.78
CA GLY A 126 12.64 2.68 9.34
C GLY A 126 13.56 3.18 8.23
N SER A 127 14.77 2.60 8.13
CA SER A 127 15.78 2.97 7.12
C SER A 127 15.72 2.10 5.86
N THR A 128 15.17 0.88 5.93
CA THR A 128 15.18 -0.09 4.84
C THR A 128 13.81 -0.14 4.17
N ASN A 129 13.74 0.26 2.91
CA ASN A 129 12.54 0.14 2.10
C ASN A 129 12.55 -1.18 1.31
N PRO A 130 11.44 -1.94 1.27
CA PRO A 130 11.36 -3.20 0.54
C PRO A 130 11.63 -3.00 -0.96
N SER A 131 12.48 -3.85 -1.53
CA SER A 131 12.91 -3.72 -2.93
C SER A 131 11.82 -4.15 -3.91
N SER A 132 10.95 -5.08 -3.52
CA SER A 132 9.77 -5.46 -4.29
C SER A 132 8.81 -4.30 -4.52
N LEU A 133 8.90 -3.26 -3.69
CA LEU A 133 8.08 -2.05 -3.79
C LEU A 133 8.74 -0.93 -4.61
N ARG A 134 10.06 -1.02 -4.92
CA ARG A 134 10.76 0.02 -5.70
C ARG A 134 10.34 0.07 -7.18
N GLU A 135 9.91 -1.05 -7.73
CA GLU A 135 9.44 -1.15 -9.13
C GLU A 135 7.91 -0.94 -9.26
N THR A 136 7.18 -0.92 -8.15
CA THR A 136 5.76 -0.62 -8.07
C THR A 136 5.53 0.45 -7.03
N VAL A 137 4.61 1.36 -7.28
CA VAL A 137 4.10 2.29 -6.26
C VAL A 137 3.20 1.49 -5.30
N VAL A 138 3.78 0.53 -4.57
CA VAL A 138 3.11 -0.14 -3.46
C VAL A 138 3.36 0.74 -2.24
N GLU A 139 2.33 1.39 -1.79
CA GLU A 139 2.37 2.20 -0.58
C GLU A 139 2.03 1.29 0.61
N ILE A 140 2.77 1.42 1.70
CA ILE A 140 2.32 0.96 3.01
C ILE A 140 1.56 2.15 3.59
N PRO A 141 0.24 2.08 3.72
CA PRO A 141 -0.52 3.24 4.16
C PRO A 141 -0.33 3.48 5.66
N ASP A 142 0.09 4.71 6.02
CA ASP A 142 0.20 5.15 7.42
C ASP A 142 -1.11 5.72 7.97
N VAL A 143 -2.20 5.68 7.19
CA VAL A 143 -3.49 6.26 7.55
C VAL A 143 -4.24 5.32 8.47
N THR A 144 -4.63 5.80 9.64
CA THR A 144 -5.44 5.06 10.63
C THR A 144 -6.90 5.49 10.58
N TRP A 145 -7.80 4.71 11.19
CA TRP A 145 -9.21 5.07 11.34
C TRP A 145 -9.41 6.38 12.10
N ASP A 146 -8.49 6.74 12.98
CA ASP A 146 -8.51 7.98 13.74
C ASP A 146 -8.23 9.23 12.88
N ASP A 147 -7.54 9.05 11.76
CA ASP A 147 -7.26 10.14 10.81
C ASP A 147 -8.48 10.46 9.93
N ILE A 148 -9.49 9.58 9.96
CA ILE A 148 -10.76 9.75 9.23
C ILE A 148 -11.83 10.23 10.21
N GLY A 149 -12.21 11.48 10.11
CA GLY A 149 -13.28 12.06 10.94
C GLY A 149 -14.67 11.66 10.45
N GLY A 150 -15.48 11.02 11.29
CA GLY A 150 -16.86 10.63 10.98
C GLY A 150 -16.96 9.34 10.17
N LEU A 151 -18.10 9.18 9.44
CA LEU A 151 -18.40 7.99 8.61
C LEU A 151 -18.48 6.68 9.41
N GLU A 152 -18.97 6.73 10.65
CA GLU A 152 -18.98 5.58 11.57
C GLU A 152 -19.74 4.38 11.01
N ASP A 153 -20.87 4.60 10.33
CA ASP A 153 -21.65 3.54 9.71
C ASP A 153 -20.91 2.90 8.53
N VAL A 154 -20.20 3.72 7.75
CA VAL A 154 -19.35 3.24 6.64
C VAL A 154 -18.19 2.42 7.17
N LYS A 155 -17.53 2.89 8.23
CA LYS A 155 -16.43 2.15 8.89
C LYS A 155 -16.88 0.79 9.38
N LYS A 156 -18.02 0.71 10.08
CA LYS A 156 -18.59 -0.57 10.55
C LYS A 156 -18.89 -1.51 9.39
N ASN A 157 -19.56 -1.03 8.35
CA ASN A 157 -19.88 -1.84 7.17
C ASN A 157 -18.61 -2.39 6.52
N LEU A 158 -17.54 -1.58 6.41
CA LEU A 158 -16.27 -2.01 5.86
C LEU A 158 -15.57 -3.06 6.74
N GLN A 159 -15.60 -2.88 8.05
CA GLN A 159 -15.07 -3.87 8.99
C GLN A 159 -15.79 -5.21 8.86
N GLU A 160 -17.10 -5.21 8.77
CA GLU A 160 -17.88 -6.43 8.59
C GLU A 160 -17.64 -7.13 7.26
N MET A 161 -17.46 -6.36 6.18
CA MET A 161 -17.30 -6.91 4.83
C MET A 161 -15.89 -7.40 4.53
N ILE A 162 -14.86 -6.73 5.09
CA ILE A 162 -13.46 -6.96 4.73
C ILE A 162 -12.70 -7.67 5.84
N LEU A 163 -12.77 -7.17 7.09
CA LEU A 163 -12.01 -7.72 8.21
C LEU A 163 -12.55 -9.07 8.67
N TYR A 164 -13.87 -9.20 8.84
CA TYR A 164 -14.44 -10.45 9.34
C TYR A 164 -14.15 -11.67 8.46
N PRO A 165 -14.19 -11.60 7.12
CA PRO A 165 -13.78 -12.72 6.26
C PRO A 165 -12.29 -13.05 6.34
N ILE A 166 -11.44 -12.04 6.60
CA ILE A 166 -9.98 -12.23 6.74
C ILE A 166 -9.67 -12.88 8.10
N ASP A 167 -10.26 -12.36 9.17
CA ASP A 167 -9.98 -12.83 10.53
C ASP A 167 -10.66 -14.19 10.85
N HIS A 168 -11.80 -14.46 10.23
CA HIS A 168 -12.62 -15.63 10.53
C HIS A 168 -13.06 -16.42 9.28
N PRO A 169 -12.15 -16.83 8.40
CA PRO A 169 -12.47 -17.51 7.13
C PRO A 169 -13.26 -18.81 7.36
N GLU A 170 -12.96 -19.54 8.45
CA GLU A 170 -13.61 -20.80 8.78
C GLU A 170 -15.12 -20.66 9.03
N LYS A 171 -15.54 -19.51 9.61
CA LYS A 171 -16.96 -19.26 9.88
C LYS A 171 -17.71 -19.07 8.56
N PHE A 172 -17.16 -18.29 7.62
CA PHE A 172 -17.76 -18.07 6.31
C PHE A 172 -17.89 -19.37 5.52
N HIS A 173 -16.84 -20.21 5.50
CA HIS A 173 -16.88 -21.53 4.89
C HIS A 173 -17.95 -22.43 5.51
N LYS A 174 -18.10 -22.43 6.83
CA LYS A 174 -19.09 -23.23 7.55
C LYS A 174 -20.53 -22.84 7.18
N PHE A 175 -20.78 -21.57 6.91
CA PHE A 175 -22.09 -21.05 6.48
C PHE A 175 -22.28 -21.08 4.96
N GLY A 176 -21.29 -21.57 4.19
CA GLY A 176 -21.35 -21.64 2.74
C GLY A 176 -21.36 -20.26 2.05
N MET A 177 -20.90 -19.23 2.74
CA MET A 177 -20.82 -17.87 2.19
C MET A 177 -19.43 -17.65 1.57
N SER A 178 -19.41 -17.16 0.33
CA SER A 178 -18.19 -16.63 -0.27
C SER A 178 -18.07 -15.14 0.06
N PRO A 179 -16.95 -14.68 0.63
CA PRO A 179 -16.76 -13.26 0.91
C PRO A 179 -16.75 -12.44 -0.38
N SER A 180 -17.25 -11.22 -0.29
CA SER A 180 -17.15 -10.24 -1.37
C SER A 180 -15.67 -9.95 -1.67
N LYS A 181 -15.34 -9.80 -2.96
CA LYS A 181 -13.96 -9.53 -3.39
C LYS A 181 -13.72 -8.06 -3.68
N GLY A 182 -14.76 -7.26 -3.78
CA GLY A 182 -14.61 -5.88 -4.15
C GLY A 182 -15.73 -4.97 -3.71
N VAL A 183 -15.35 -3.72 -3.44
CA VAL A 183 -16.23 -2.65 -2.98
C VAL A 183 -16.07 -1.45 -3.92
N LEU A 184 -17.18 -0.79 -4.24
CA LEU A 184 -17.18 0.47 -4.98
C LEU A 184 -17.58 1.62 -4.06
N PHE A 185 -16.68 2.55 -3.84
CA PHE A 185 -16.93 3.81 -3.16
C PHE A 185 -17.49 4.83 -4.15
N TYR A 186 -18.65 5.36 -3.88
CA TYR A 186 -19.23 6.40 -4.71
C TYR A 186 -19.72 7.59 -3.88
N GLY A 187 -19.69 8.78 -4.46
CA GLY A 187 -20.12 10.01 -3.79
C GLY A 187 -19.35 11.24 -4.27
N PRO A 188 -19.64 12.42 -3.68
CA PRO A 188 -19.06 13.67 -4.09
C PRO A 188 -17.51 13.66 -3.99
N PRO A 189 -16.81 14.47 -4.81
CA PRO A 189 -15.36 14.60 -4.71
C PRO A 189 -14.96 15.22 -3.36
N GLY A 190 -13.74 14.92 -2.89
CA GLY A 190 -13.22 15.51 -1.65
C GLY A 190 -13.78 14.94 -0.34
N CYS A 191 -14.61 13.88 -0.38
CA CYS A 191 -15.20 13.25 0.81
C CYS A 191 -14.32 12.14 1.44
N GLY A 192 -13.07 11.99 0.99
CA GLY A 192 -12.11 11.08 1.62
C GLY A 192 -12.15 9.63 1.13
N LYS A 193 -12.67 9.34 -0.08
CA LYS A 193 -12.70 7.98 -0.66
C LYS A 193 -11.34 7.31 -0.67
N THR A 194 -10.31 8.00 -1.14
CA THR A 194 -8.93 7.50 -1.21
C THR A 194 -8.33 7.31 0.19
N LEU A 195 -8.61 8.21 1.14
CA LEU A 195 -8.16 8.07 2.53
C LEU A 195 -8.80 6.85 3.21
N LEU A 196 -10.08 6.63 2.95
CA LEU A 196 -10.81 5.48 3.48
C LEU A 196 -10.25 4.16 2.95
N ALA A 197 -9.89 4.09 1.66
CA ALA A 197 -9.26 2.91 1.08
C ALA A 197 -7.88 2.63 1.70
N LYS A 198 -7.08 3.67 1.95
CA LYS A 198 -5.78 3.55 2.63
C LYS A 198 -5.93 3.06 4.06
N ALA A 199 -6.91 3.57 4.81
CA ALA A 199 -7.15 3.12 6.18
C ALA A 199 -7.61 1.66 6.24
N VAL A 200 -8.45 1.22 5.30
CA VAL A 200 -8.84 -0.19 5.17
C VAL A 200 -7.61 -1.09 4.96
N ALA A 201 -6.72 -0.70 4.05
CA ALA A 201 -5.52 -1.49 3.76
C ALA A 201 -4.57 -1.56 4.97
N ASN A 202 -4.42 -0.46 5.70
CA ASN A 202 -3.62 -0.43 6.93
C ASN A 202 -4.20 -1.35 8.01
N GLU A 203 -5.50 -1.30 8.24
CA GLU A 203 -6.18 -2.14 9.23
C GLU A 203 -6.06 -3.64 8.90
N CYS A 204 -6.17 -3.99 7.61
CA CYS A 204 -5.97 -5.36 7.14
C CYS A 204 -4.49 -5.79 7.13
N SER A 205 -3.56 -4.94 7.54
CA SER A 205 -2.10 -5.18 7.40
C SER A 205 -1.73 -5.65 5.99
N SER A 206 -2.39 -5.10 4.99
CA SER A 206 -2.27 -5.47 3.58
C SER A 206 -1.51 -4.41 2.80
N ASN A 207 -0.78 -4.85 1.79
CA ASN A 207 -0.16 -3.94 0.83
C ASN A 207 -1.24 -3.13 0.07
N PHE A 208 -0.92 -1.91 -0.31
CA PHE A 208 -1.84 -1.02 -1.02
C PHE A 208 -1.25 -0.61 -2.36
N VAL A 209 -1.94 -0.94 -3.43
CA VAL A 209 -1.59 -0.53 -4.80
C VAL A 209 -2.67 0.40 -5.32
N SER A 210 -2.31 1.67 -5.51
CA SER A 210 -3.22 2.68 -6.04
C SER A 210 -2.96 2.93 -7.52
N ILE A 211 -4.04 2.95 -8.28
CA ILE A 211 -4.02 3.19 -9.73
C ILE A 211 -5.10 4.20 -10.05
N LYS A 212 -4.73 5.23 -10.79
CA LYS A 212 -5.70 6.19 -11.31
C LYS A 212 -6.20 5.73 -12.67
N GLY A 213 -7.52 5.83 -12.89
CA GLY A 213 -8.12 5.49 -14.16
C GLY A 213 -7.45 6.12 -15.38
N PRO A 214 -7.15 7.43 -15.40
CA PRO A 214 -6.41 8.05 -16.51
C PRO A 214 -5.03 7.44 -16.78
N GLU A 215 -4.33 6.92 -15.78
CA GLU A 215 -3.02 6.27 -15.95
C GLU A 215 -3.11 5.00 -16.78
N LEU A 216 -4.23 4.27 -16.68
CA LEU A 216 -4.48 3.08 -17.48
C LEU A 216 -4.72 3.41 -18.97
N LEU A 217 -5.12 4.65 -19.29
CA LEU A 217 -5.42 5.10 -20.63
C LEU A 217 -4.25 5.83 -21.33
N THR A 218 -3.34 6.47 -20.55
CA THR A 218 -2.33 7.40 -21.07
C THR A 218 -1.10 6.74 -21.66
N MET A 219 -0.88 5.46 -21.44
CA MET A 219 0.25 4.76 -22.06
C MET A 219 -0.08 4.33 -23.48
N TRP A 220 0.77 4.74 -24.40
CA TRP A 220 0.77 4.61 -25.87
C TRP A 220 -0.08 3.47 -26.44
N PHE A 221 -0.78 3.75 -27.54
CA PHE A 221 -1.61 2.83 -28.32
C PHE A 221 -0.94 1.45 -28.47
N GLY A 222 -1.51 0.41 -27.81
CA GLY A 222 -1.07 -0.98 -27.92
C GLY A 222 -0.51 -1.61 -26.62
N GLU A 223 -0.07 -0.83 -25.64
CA GLU A 223 0.51 -1.33 -24.37
C GLU A 223 -0.46 -1.30 -23.18
N SER A 224 -1.61 -0.65 -23.32
CA SER A 224 -2.57 -0.46 -22.22
C SER A 224 -3.09 -1.76 -21.62
N GLU A 225 -3.27 -2.81 -22.43
CA GLU A 225 -3.69 -4.15 -21.97
C GLU A 225 -2.56 -4.85 -21.20
N ALA A 226 -1.31 -4.70 -21.64
CA ALA A 226 -0.14 -5.26 -20.95
C ALA A 226 0.05 -4.62 -19.58
N ASN A 227 -0.16 -3.30 -19.48
CA ASN A 227 -0.07 -2.57 -18.21
C ASN A 227 -1.10 -3.06 -17.18
N VAL A 228 -2.34 -3.32 -17.60
CA VAL A 228 -3.36 -3.88 -16.72
C VAL A 228 -2.89 -5.24 -16.18
N ARG A 229 -2.35 -6.13 -17.04
CA ARG A 229 -1.80 -7.42 -16.61
C ARG A 229 -0.65 -7.25 -15.64
N ASP A 230 0.30 -6.38 -15.95
CA ASP A 230 1.47 -6.11 -15.11
C ASP A 230 1.06 -5.62 -13.71
N VAL A 231 0.05 -4.76 -13.62
CA VAL A 231 -0.49 -4.28 -12.35
C VAL A 231 -1.11 -5.43 -11.54
N PHE A 232 -1.91 -6.28 -12.18
CA PHE A 232 -2.50 -7.43 -11.51
C PHE A 232 -1.46 -8.48 -11.11
N ASP A 233 -0.44 -8.72 -11.93
CA ASP A 233 0.66 -9.63 -11.60
C ASP A 233 1.47 -9.12 -10.41
N LYS A 234 1.74 -7.82 -10.37
CA LYS A 234 2.37 -7.15 -9.23
C LYS A 234 1.51 -7.23 -7.97
N ALA A 235 0.21 -6.97 -8.07
CA ALA A 235 -0.70 -7.11 -6.93
C ALA A 235 -0.79 -8.57 -6.44
N ARG A 236 -0.75 -9.54 -7.36
CA ARG A 236 -0.70 -10.97 -7.00
C ARG A 236 0.61 -11.35 -6.31
N ALA A 237 1.73 -10.75 -6.70
CA ALA A 237 3.03 -10.96 -6.06
C ALA A 237 3.11 -10.30 -4.68
N ALA A 238 2.42 -9.17 -4.49
CA ALA A 238 2.35 -8.43 -3.23
C ALA A 238 1.21 -8.89 -2.29
N ALA A 239 0.56 -10.01 -2.57
CA ALA A 239 -0.53 -10.51 -1.73
C ALA A 239 -0.08 -10.82 -0.28
N PRO A 240 -0.86 -10.48 0.77
CA PRO A 240 -2.18 -9.85 0.73
C PRO A 240 -2.13 -8.38 0.29
N CYS A 241 -3.01 -8.01 -0.65
CA CYS A 241 -2.97 -6.68 -1.26
C CYS A 241 -4.36 -6.12 -1.51
N VAL A 242 -4.53 -4.82 -1.24
CA VAL A 242 -5.70 -4.03 -1.63
C VAL A 242 -5.36 -3.27 -2.92
N LEU A 243 -6.05 -3.59 -3.99
CA LEU A 243 -5.92 -2.92 -5.28
C LEU A 243 -6.99 -1.83 -5.38
N PHE A 244 -6.55 -0.58 -5.38
CA PHE A 244 -7.40 0.58 -5.39
C PHE A 244 -7.42 1.26 -6.75
N PHE A 245 -8.60 1.37 -7.34
CA PHE A 245 -8.83 2.08 -8.60
C PHE A 245 -9.49 3.42 -8.31
N ASP A 246 -8.75 4.51 -8.43
CA ASP A 246 -9.30 5.85 -8.30
C ASP A 246 -9.79 6.39 -9.64
N GLU A 247 -10.81 7.22 -9.63
CA GLU A 247 -11.42 7.80 -10.84
C GLU A 247 -11.81 6.73 -11.88
N LEU A 248 -12.46 5.65 -11.42
CA LEU A 248 -12.83 4.51 -12.27
C LEU A 248 -13.78 4.92 -13.42
N ASP A 249 -14.48 6.01 -13.26
CA ASP A 249 -15.32 6.65 -14.28
C ASP A 249 -14.57 7.04 -15.53
N SER A 250 -13.27 7.24 -15.49
CA SER A 250 -12.46 7.53 -16.69
C SER A 250 -12.29 6.31 -17.62
N VAL A 251 -12.31 5.09 -17.07
CA VAL A 251 -12.10 3.84 -17.82
C VAL A 251 -13.40 3.06 -18.00
N GLY A 252 -14.29 3.13 -17.03
CA GLY A 252 -15.47 2.28 -16.91
C GLY A 252 -16.74 2.85 -17.54
N ILE A 253 -16.66 3.69 -18.58
CA ILE A 253 -17.83 4.30 -19.21
C ILE A 253 -18.69 3.24 -19.88
N ALA A 254 -20.01 3.26 -19.61
CA ALA A 254 -20.99 2.36 -20.19
C ALA A 254 -21.03 2.48 -21.73
N ARG A 255 -21.06 1.33 -22.40
CA ARG A 255 -21.16 1.18 -23.84
C ARG A 255 -22.43 1.85 -24.36
N GLY A 256 -22.29 2.97 -25.09
CA GLY A 256 -23.41 3.62 -25.76
C GLY A 256 -23.68 5.07 -25.41
N GLY A 257 -22.93 5.69 -24.46
CA GLY A 257 -23.14 7.06 -24.00
C GLY A 257 -22.39 8.15 -24.80
N GLY A 258 -21.51 7.82 -25.71
CA GLY A 258 -20.68 8.77 -26.44
C GLY A 258 -20.87 8.68 -27.94
N GLY A 259 -21.80 9.45 -28.49
CA GLY A 259 -21.94 9.67 -29.93
C GLY A 259 -20.74 10.49 -30.50
N GLY A 260 -19.62 9.86 -30.68
CA GLY A 260 -18.44 10.42 -31.31
C GLY A 260 -17.61 9.31 -31.95
N GLY A 261 -17.80 9.12 -33.27
CA GLY A 261 -17.00 8.20 -34.06
C GLY A 261 -15.54 8.61 -34.06
N GLY A 262 -14.73 7.91 -33.30
CA GLY A 262 -13.30 8.08 -33.28
C GLY A 262 -12.63 6.93 -32.52
N ASP A 263 -11.43 6.56 -32.95
CA ASP A 263 -10.56 5.46 -32.44
C ASP A 263 -10.34 5.40 -30.91
N ALA A 264 -10.69 6.49 -30.19
CA ALA A 264 -10.52 6.61 -28.75
C ALA A 264 -11.48 5.70 -27.92
N GLY A 265 -12.70 5.40 -28.41
CA GLY A 265 -13.64 4.51 -27.73
C GLY A 265 -13.17 3.06 -27.70
N GLY A 266 -12.52 2.59 -28.75
CA GLY A 266 -12.03 1.21 -28.83
C GLY A 266 -10.88 0.87 -27.88
N ALA A 267 -10.08 1.86 -27.47
CA ALA A 267 -8.99 1.66 -26.52
C ALA A 267 -9.52 1.48 -25.09
N SER A 268 -10.44 2.34 -24.68
CA SER A 268 -11.10 2.25 -23.37
C SER A 268 -11.84 0.94 -23.20
N ASP A 269 -12.60 0.49 -24.21
CA ASP A 269 -13.33 -0.79 -24.17
C ASP A 269 -12.38 -1.98 -24.03
N ARG A 270 -11.20 -1.95 -24.65
CA ARG A 270 -10.20 -3.01 -24.53
C ARG A 270 -9.60 -3.06 -23.13
N VAL A 271 -9.23 -1.92 -22.57
CA VAL A 271 -8.73 -1.81 -21.20
C VAL A 271 -9.77 -2.30 -20.21
N LEU A 272 -11.04 -1.90 -20.36
CA LEU A 272 -12.15 -2.36 -19.53
C LEU A 272 -12.31 -3.88 -19.63
N ASN A 273 -12.33 -4.45 -20.81
CA ASN A 273 -12.49 -5.90 -20.99
C ASN A 273 -11.29 -6.67 -20.37
N GLN A 274 -10.06 -6.15 -20.49
CA GLN A 274 -8.90 -6.76 -19.84
C GLN A 274 -9.02 -6.66 -18.32
N LEU A 275 -9.42 -5.51 -17.78
CA LEU A 275 -9.69 -5.33 -16.35
C LEU A 275 -10.71 -6.34 -15.83
N LEU A 276 -11.82 -6.50 -16.52
CA LEU A 276 -12.85 -7.47 -16.17
C LEU A 276 -12.32 -8.92 -16.19
N THR A 277 -11.51 -9.25 -17.20
CA THR A 277 -10.88 -10.58 -17.34
C THR A 277 -9.91 -10.86 -16.20
N GLU A 278 -9.08 -9.88 -15.82
CA GLU A 278 -8.15 -10.02 -14.71
C GLU A 278 -8.85 -10.13 -13.36
N MET A 279 -9.93 -9.36 -13.13
CA MET A 279 -10.75 -9.47 -11.92
C MET A 279 -11.40 -10.85 -11.78
N ASP A 280 -11.93 -11.41 -12.88
CA ASP A 280 -12.51 -12.75 -12.89
C ASP A 280 -11.44 -13.85 -12.74
N GLY A 281 -10.24 -13.61 -13.23
CA GLY A 281 -9.08 -14.53 -13.15
C GLY A 281 -8.46 -14.62 -11.76
N VAL A 282 -8.80 -13.73 -10.83
CA VAL A 282 -8.34 -13.80 -9.44
C VAL A 282 -9.14 -14.89 -8.71
N GLY A 283 -8.55 -16.09 -8.63
CA GLY A 283 -9.11 -17.22 -7.90
C GLY A 283 -9.23 -16.95 -6.40
N SER A 284 -10.09 -17.69 -5.72
CA SER A 284 -10.37 -17.56 -4.27
C SER A 284 -9.17 -17.85 -3.34
N LYS A 285 -8.03 -18.28 -3.89
CA LYS A 285 -6.83 -18.63 -3.12
C LYS A 285 -5.82 -17.49 -2.94
N LYS A 286 -5.97 -16.36 -3.65
CA LYS A 286 -5.07 -15.22 -3.51
C LYS A 286 -5.83 -14.10 -2.78
N ASN A 287 -5.31 -13.64 -1.65
CA ASN A 287 -5.87 -12.58 -0.82
C ASN A 287 -5.69 -11.21 -1.51
N LEU A 288 -6.46 -11.01 -2.58
CA LEU A 288 -6.58 -9.76 -3.32
C LEU A 288 -7.96 -9.20 -3.10
N PHE A 289 -8.01 -7.94 -2.66
CA PHE A 289 -9.25 -7.22 -2.46
C PHE A 289 -9.29 -5.98 -3.37
N PHE A 290 -10.42 -5.75 -4.02
CA PHE A 290 -10.59 -4.65 -4.96
C PHE A 290 -11.39 -3.51 -4.33
N ILE A 291 -10.90 -2.30 -4.45
CA ILE A 291 -11.66 -1.10 -4.08
C ILE A 291 -11.69 -0.17 -5.29
N GLY A 292 -12.87 0.10 -5.80
CA GLY A 292 -13.07 1.14 -6.81
C GLY A 292 -13.55 2.44 -6.18
N ALA A 293 -13.17 3.58 -6.72
CA ALA A 293 -13.72 4.87 -6.35
C ALA A 293 -14.19 5.63 -7.58
N THR A 294 -15.38 6.24 -7.47
CA THR A 294 -15.95 7.07 -8.52
C THR A 294 -16.74 8.24 -7.94
N ASN A 295 -16.75 9.32 -8.69
CA ASN A 295 -17.65 10.46 -8.41
C ASN A 295 -18.98 10.34 -9.16
N ARG A 296 -19.06 9.43 -10.16
CA ARG A 296 -20.19 9.32 -11.10
C ARG A 296 -20.56 7.85 -11.31
N PRO A 297 -21.30 7.25 -10.37
CA PRO A 297 -21.69 5.84 -10.47
C PRO A 297 -22.64 5.55 -11.64
N ASP A 298 -23.38 6.55 -12.10
CA ASP A 298 -24.37 6.49 -13.17
C ASP A 298 -23.78 6.19 -14.56
N ILE A 299 -22.49 6.48 -14.76
CA ILE A 299 -21.85 6.28 -16.07
C ILE A 299 -21.03 4.99 -16.15
N LEU A 300 -20.88 4.27 -15.04
CA LEU A 300 -20.10 3.03 -15.00
C LEU A 300 -20.80 1.90 -15.77
N ASP A 301 -19.99 1.06 -16.42
CA ASP A 301 -20.47 -0.17 -17.05
C ASP A 301 -20.98 -1.14 -15.96
N GLU A 302 -22.20 -1.65 -16.14
CA GLU A 302 -22.84 -2.61 -15.21
C GLU A 302 -22.00 -3.89 -15.04
N ALA A 303 -21.14 -4.22 -15.99
CA ALA A 303 -20.26 -5.37 -15.87
C ALA A 303 -19.25 -5.26 -14.73
N LEU A 304 -18.87 -4.05 -14.30
CA LEU A 304 -18.00 -3.82 -13.14
C LEU A 304 -18.70 -4.11 -11.81
N ILE A 305 -20.01 -3.89 -11.75
CA ILE A 305 -20.83 -3.97 -10.51
C ILE A 305 -21.40 -5.38 -10.29
N ARG A 306 -21.04 -6.34 -11.14
CA ARG A 306 -21.58 -7.72 -11.03
C ARG A 306 -20.97 -8.47 -9.84
N PRO A 307 -21.72 -9.46 -9.26
CA PRO A 307 -21.22 -10.32 -8.21
C PRO A 307 -19.86 -10.96 -8.54
N GLY A 308 -18.94 -10.93 -7.58
CA GLY A 308 -17.57 -11.41 -7.73
C GLY A 308 -16.56 -10.37 -8.21
N ARG A 309 -16.98 -9.13 -8.48
CA ARG A 309 -16.18 -7.95 -8.85
C ARG A 309 -16.38 -6.86 -7.81
N LEU A 310 -16.87 -5.67 -8.19
CA LEU A 310 -17.21 -4.57 -7.27
C LEU A 310 -18.70 -4.66 -6.88
N ASP A 311 -19.06 -5.73 -6.19
CA ASP A 311 -20.46 -6.06 -5.92
C ASP A 311 -21.07 -5.32 -4.72
N GLN A 312 -20.24 -4.69 -3.90
CA GLN A 312 -20.69 -3.89 -2.76
C GLN A 312 -20.57 -2.40 -3.05
N LEU A 313 -21.70 -1.72 -3.01
CA LEU A 313 -21.78 -0.29 -3.27
C LEU A 313 -21.85 0.46 -1.93
N ILE A 314 -20.86 1.29 -1.64
CA ILE A 314 -20.82 2.10 -0.42
C ILE A 314 -20.88 3.58 -0.78
N TYR A 315 -21.96 4.23 -0.35
CA TYR A 315 -22.13 5.66 -0.52
C TYR A 315 -21.34 6.43 0.54
N ILE A 316 -20.52 7.39 0.10
CA ILE A 316 -19.76 8.28 0.96
C ILE A 316 -20.38 9.69 0.82
N PRO A 317 -21.23 10.09 1.79
CA PRO A 317 -21.90 11.38 1.75
C PRO A 317 -20.97 12.54 2.09
N LEU A 318 -21.47 13.75 1.91
CA LEU A 318 -20.88 14.94 2.53
C LEU A 318 -20.90 14.79 4.05
N PRO A 319 -19.87 15.31 4.76
CA PRO A 319 -19.82 15.19 6.21
C PRO A 319 -20.92 16.01 6.87
N ASP A 320 -21.68 15.41 7.76
CA ASP A 320 -22.63 16.07 8.65
C ASP A 320 -21.93 16.88 9.74
N LYS A 321 -22.66 17.67 10.54
CA LYS A 321 -22.06 18.53 11.57
C LYS A 321 -21.11 17.76 12.52
N PRO A 322 -21.51 16.63 13.15
CA PRO A 322 -20.60 15.87 14.01
C PRO A 322 -19.39 15.30 13.25
N SER A 323 -19.56 14.85 12.01
CA SER A 323 -18.44 14.39 11.17
C SER A 323 -17.48 15.54 10.85
N ARG A 324 -17.97 16.77 10.57
CA ARG A 324 -17.10 17.94 10.36
C ARG A 324 -16.29 18.31 11.60
N VAL A 325 -16.87 18.19 12.80
CA VAL A 325 -16.13 18.34 14.06
C VAL A 325 -14.99 17.33 14.17
N ASN A 326 -15.27 16.07 13.84
CA ASN A 326 -14.28 15.00 13.88
C ASN A 326 -13.19 15.19 12.81
N VAL A 327 -13.56 15.62 11.59
CA VAL A 327 -12.60 15.97 10.53
C VAL A 327 -11.70 17.13 10.97
N LEU A 328 -12.26 18.19 11.55
CA LEU A 328 -11.47 19.30 12.09
C LEU A 328 -10.48 18.84 13.16
N LYS A 329 -10.91 17.99 14.09
CA LYS A 329 -10.02 17.42 15.12
C LYS A 329 -8.91 16.57 14.52
N ALA A 330 -9.22 15.71 13.54
CA ALA A 330 -8.25 14.86 12.88
C ALA A 330 -7.18 15.68 12.13
N VAL A 331 -7.62 16.68 11.34
CA VAL A 331 -6.71 17.54 10.56
C VAL A 331 -5.82 18.40 11.45
N THR A 332 -6.34 18.87 12.57
CA THR A 332 -5.62 19.77 13.48
C THR A 332 -4.81 19.04 14.56
N ARG A 333 -4.90 17.69 14.64
CA ARG A 333 -4.24 16.87 15.66
C ARG A 333 -2.73 17.09 15.75
N LYS A 334 -2.07 17.35 14.62
CA LYS A 334 -0.61 17.58 14.52
C LYS A 334 -0.20 19.04 14.65
N SER A 335 -1.17 19.96 14.78
CA SER A 335 -0.92 21.40 14.84
C SER A 335 -1.13 21.93 16.25
N PRO A 336 -0.30 22.85 16.75
CA PRO A 336 -0.54 23.51 18.03
C PRO A 336 -1.78 24.42 17.90
N ILE A 337 -2.79 24.19 18.72
CA ILE A 337 -4.06 24.91 18.69
C ILE A 337 -4.25 25.65 20.00
N ALA A 338 -4.76 26.87 19.92
CA ALA A 338 -5.12 27.66 21.10
C ALA A 338 -6.41 27.11 21.74
N ASP A 339 -6.49 27.14 23.07
CA ASP A 339 -7.60 26.60 23.85
C ASP A 339 -8.96 27.31 23.62
N ASN A 340 -8.96 28.49 23.00
CA ASN A 340 -10.15 29.28 22.73
C ASN A 340 -10.89 28.88 21.44
N ILE A 341 -10.43 27.86 20.70
CA ILE A 341 -11.07 27.50 19.45
C ILE A 341 -12.23 26.51 19.70
N SER A 342 -13.43 26.89 19.27
CA SER A 342 -14.63 26.06 19.32
C SER A 342 -14.80 25.32 18.00
N TYR A 343 -14.58 24.00 18.00
CA TYR A 343 -14.81 23.14 16.84
C TYR A 343 -16.27 23.10 16.40
N ASP A 344 -17.22 23.21 17.37
CA ASP A 344 -18.65 23.20 17.06
C ASP A 344 -19.06 24.45 16.28
N PHE A 345 -18.50 25.62 16.65
CA PHE A 345 -18.71 26.87 15.92
C PHE A 345 -18.12 26.81 14.50
N LEU A 346 -16.91 26.28 14.36
CA LEU A 346 -16.29 26.09 13.04
C LEU A 346 -17.10 25.12 12.17
N ALA A 347 -17.63 24.05 12.76
CA ALA A 347 -18.47 23.11 12.05
C ALA A 347 -19.81 23.71 11.59
N GLU A 348 -20.35 24.67 12.30
CA GLU A 348 -21.55 25.46 11.87
C GLU A 348 -21.23 26.33 10.65
N LEU A 349 -20.11 27.03 10.67
CA LEU A 349 -19.70 27.92 9.58
C LEU A 349 -19.31 27.15 8.30
N THR A 350 -18.94 25.87 8.41
CA THR A 350 -18.50 25.04 7.30
C THR A 350 -19.59 24.09 6.78
N GLU A 351 -20.86 24.51 6.85
CA GLU A 351 -21.96 23.73 6.28
C GLU A 351 -21.77 23.55 4.77
N GLY A 352 -21.92 22.32 4.28
CA GLY A 352 -21.72 21.97 2.87
C GLY A 352 -20.26 21.78 2.44
N PHE A 353 -19.29 21.99 3.33
CA PHE A 353 -17.88 21.77 3.02
C PHE A 353 -17.55 20.27 2.97
N THR A 354 -16.68 19.90 2.02
CA THR A 354 -16.10 18.58 1.94
C THR A 354 -14.93 18.42 2.93
N GLY A 355 -14.47 17.19 3.14
CA GLY A 355 -13.27 16.95 3.95
C GLY A 355 -12.03 17.66 3.41
N ALA A 356 -11.91 17.77 2.09
CA ALA A 356 -10.82 18.48 1.42
C ALA A 356 -10.88 19.99 1.69
N ASP A 357 -12.07 20.60 1.62
CA ASP A 357 -12.26 22.03 1.89
C ASP A 357 -11.91 22.37 3.35
N ILE A 358 -12.31 21.53 4.30
CA ILE A 358 -11.99 21.70 5.71
C ILE A 358 -10.48 21.59 5.94
N THR A 359 -9.82 20.65 5.27
CA THR A 359 -8.36 20.48 5.33
C THR A 359 -7.65 21.70 4.77
N GLU A 360 -8.10 22.23 3.63
CA GLU A 360 -7.55 23.46 3.05
C GLU A 360 -7.74 24.66 3.96
N CYS A 361 -8.91 24.80 4.58
CA CYS A 361 -9.19 25.85 5.55
C CYS A 361 -8.21 25.81 6.73
N ALA A 362 -7.98 24.62 7.31
CA ALA A 362 -7.02 24.43 8.40
C ALA A 362 -5.58 24.76 7.96
N GLN A 363 -5.18 24.34 6.76
CA GLN A 363 -3.86 24.64 6.21
C GLN A 363 -3.65 26.14 5.98
N ARG A 364 -4.67 26.86 5.50
CA ARG A 364 -4.60 28.31 5.33
C ARG A 364 -4.47 29.01 6.68
N ALA A 365 -5.20 28.57 7.70
CA ALA A 365 -5.07 29.10 9.05
C ALA A 365 -3.67 28.88 9.62
N THR A 366 -3.12 27.69 9.47
CA THR A 366 -1.75 27.34 9.89
C THR A 366 -0.70 28.22 9.17
N LYS A 367 -0.85 28.42 7.84
CA LYS A 367 0.04 29.31 7.08
C LYS A 367 -0.03 30.78 7.56
N ALA A 368 -1.22 31.26 7.93
CA ALA A 368 -1.38 32.62 8.50
C ALA A 368 -0.65 32.73 9.83
N ALA A 369 -0.82 31.77 10.74
CA ALA A 369 -0.15 31.77 12.04
C ALA A 369 1.40 31.71 11.90
N ILE A 370 1.90 30.91 10.95
CA ILE A 370 3.34 30.86 10.67
C ILE A 370 3.85 32.22 10.17
N ARG A 371 3.10 32.89 9.29
CA ARG A 371 3.46 34.24 8.80
C ARG A 371 3.55 35.25 9.93
N GLU A 372 2.54 35.29 10.79
CA GLU A 372 2.52 36.18 11.96
C GLU A 372 3.71 35.91 12.90
N SER A 373 4.06 34.62 13.10
CA SER A 373 5.22 34.25 13.93
C SER A 373 6.53 34.72 13.32
N ILE A 374 6.74 34.59 12.01
CA ILE A 374 7.92 35.06 11.30
C ILE A 374 8.04 36.58 11.39
N GLU A 375 6.96 37.30 11.12
CA GLU A 375 6.93 38.78 11.21
C GLU A 375 7.25 39.27 12.63
N ALA A 376 6.73 38.59 13.66
CA ALA A 376 7.04 38.92 15.07
C ALA A 376 8.52 38.64 15.41
N GLU A 377 9.12 37.57 14.88
CA GLU A 377 10.55 37.31 15.07
C GLU A 377 11.44 38.35 14.35
N GLU A 378 11.07 38.75 13.15
CA GLU A 378 11.80 39.79 12.41
C GLU A 378 11.75 41.13 13.14
N GLN A 379 10.58 41.51 13.67
CA GLN A 379 10.41 42.72 14.49
C GLN A 379 11.28 42.65 15.77
N ARG A 380 11.31 41.49 16.46
CA ARG A 380 12.18 41.30 17.63
C ARG A 380 13.66 41.43 17.29
N LYS A 381 14.10 40.83 16.17
CA LYS A 381 15.48 40.94 15.70
C LYS A 381 15.86 42.36 15.27
N ALA A 382 14.92 43.15 14.72
CA ALA A 382 15.14 44.54 14.39
C ALA A 382 15.30 45.41 15.65
N LEU A 383 14.44 45.18 16.66
CA LEU A 383 14.52 45.87 17.96
C LEU A 383 15.76 45.53 18.80
N MET A 384 16.42 44.40 18.55
CA MET A 384 17.67 44.00 19.22
C MET A 384 18.94 44.54 18.51
N LYS A 385 18.81 45.13 17.32
CA LYS A 385 19.92 45.70 16.55
C LYS A 385 20.07 47.23 16.74
N ASP A 386 19.06 47.88 17.28
CA ASP A 386 19.11 49.27 17.77
C ASP A 386 19.45 49.30 19.28
#